data_9b55c3bbdc3d022c2cccf7e9af6cadc6
#
_entry.id   9b55c3bbdc3d022c2cccf7e9af6cadc6
#
_cell.length_a   1.000
_cell.length_b   1.000
_cell.length_c   1.000
_cell.angle_alpha   90.00
_cell.angle_beta   90.00
_cell.angle_gamma   90.00
#
_symmetry.space_group_name_H-M   'P 1'
#
loop_
_entity.id
_entity.type
_entity.pdbx_description
1 polymer ?
#
loop_
_entity_poly.entity_id
_entity_poly.type
_entity_poly.pdbx_seq_one_letter_code
_entity_poly.pdbx_strand_id
1 'polypeptide(L)'
;MGLFDKKYCDICGEKIGLLGNRKLEDGNLCKDCAKKLSPWFSERCSSTVSEIKEQLAYREKNRERAAQFRTARSYGEDWKLLLDDEHRWFTVTRARDLADANPDILDYTALTGCRVDIDESRTEQMREDADGKEVSYVPPRYEYSYDFDIIISVNHPYFDEMRFRLNDSSVYIEPQSTVQRPMMGQRPMAGQMQRPMSGQMQRPMSGQMQRPMAGRPQPM
;
A
#
# COMPACT_ATOMS: atom_id res chain seq x y z
N MET A 1 -32.97 24.08 23.39
CA MET A 1 -31.80 24.60 22.67
C MET A 1 -32.24 24.94 21.29
N GLY A 2 -32.18 26.22 20.86
CA GLY A 2 -32.69 26.65 19.56
C GLY A 2 -31.81 26.17 18.42
N LEU A 3 -32.43 25.77 17.32
CA LEU A 3 -31.77 25.31 16.07
C LEU A 3 -30.80 26.37 15.45
N PHE A 4 -30.77 27.61 16.01
CA PHE A 4 -30.03 28.74 15.47
C PHE A 4 -29.03 29.38 16.45
N ASP A 5 -28.62 28.65 17.50
CA ASP A 5 -27.60 29.19 18.38
C ASP A 5 -26.27 29.34 17.63
N LYS A 6 -25.74 30.59 17.68
CA LYS A 6 -24.46 30.91 17.03
C LYS A 6 -23.34 30.14 17.72
N LYS A 7 -22.63 29.27 17.00
CA LYS A 7 -21.48 28.55 17.52
C LYS A 7 -20.18 29.25 17.10
N TYR A 8 -19.21 29.22 17.97
CA TYR A 8 -17.88 29.79 17.75
C TYR A 8 -16.84 28.69 17.91
N CYS A 9 -15.72 28.81 17.22
CA CYS A 9 -14.60 27.88 17.28
C CYS A 9 -13.79 28.15 18.57
N ASP A 10 -13.61 27.14 19.40
CA ASP A 10 -12.85 27.25 20.64
C ASP A 10 -11.32 27.35 20.42
N ILE A 11 -10.87 27.22 19.16
CA ILE A 11 -9.46 27.38 18.78
C ILE A 11 -9.19 28.81 18.26
N CYS A 12 -9.92 29.29 17.25
CA CYS A 12 -9.66 30.58 16.61
C CYS A 12 -10.67 31.69 16.95
N GLY A 13 -11.75 31.38 17.69
CA GLY A 13 -12.80 32.32 18.04
C GLY A 13 -13.76 32.67 16.91
N GLU A 14 -13.53 32.19 15.67
CA GLU A 14 -14.36 32.54 14.53
C GLU A 14 -15.75 31.90 14.61
N LYS A 15 -16.74 32.60 14.05
CA LYS A 15 -18.11 32.11 13.98
C LYS A 15 -18.20 30.90 13.04
N ILE A 16 -18.80 29.83 13.52
CA ILE A 16 -19.00 28.60 12.73
C ILE A 16 -20.31 28.72 11.93
N GLY A 17 -20.23 28.51 10.62
CA GLY A 17 -21.41 28.44 9.75
C GLY A 17 -22.26 27.18 10.01
N LEU A 18 -23.45 27.16 9.43
CA LEU A 18 -24.50 26.16 9.69
C LEU A 18 -24.03 24.70 9.61
N LEU A 19 -23.16 24.34 8.65
CA LEU A 19 -22.61 23.00 8.43
C LEU A 19 -21.10 22.89 8.74
N GLY A 20 -20.53 23.94 9.32
CA GLY A 20 -19.08 24.07 9.54
C GLY A 20 -18.59 23.47 10.85
N ASN A 21 -19.48 23.13 11.77
CA ASN A 21 -19.09 22.66 13.09
C ASN A 21 -18.52 21.25 13.06
N ARG A 22 -17.34 21.09 13.61
CA ARG A 22 -16.69 19.82 13.92
C ARG A 22 -16.66 19.66 15.43
N LYS A 23 -17.71 19.01 15.98
CA LYS A 23 -17.89 18.86 17.43
C LYS A 23 -16.69 18.16 18.06
N LEU A 24 -16.24 18.66 19.21
CA LEU A 24 -15.30 18.06 20.14
C LEU A 24 -16.06 17.51 21.36
N GLU A 25 -15.37 16.85 22.26
CA GLU A 25 -15.98 16.35 23.49
C GLU A 25 -16.55 17.52 24.31
N ASP A 26 -15.77 18.56 24.55
CA ASP A 26 -16.07 19.72 25.38
C ASP A 26 -16.21 21.05 24.61
N GLY A 27 -16.21 21.01 23.26
CA GLY A 27 -16.21 22.26 22.48
C GLY A 27 -16.59 22.12 21.01
N ASN A 28 -16.31 23.19 20.27
CA ASN A 28 -16.59 23.31 18.85
C ASN A 28 -15.34 23.71 18.07
N LEU A 29 -15.16 23.11 16.90
CA LEU A 29 -14.05 23.37 16.01
C LEU A 29 -14.57 23.80 14.63
N CYS A 30 -14.03 24.86 14.05
CA CYS A 30 -14.39 25.27 12.67
C CYS A 30 -13.69 24.36 11.65
N LYS A 31 -14.21 24.35 10.41
CA LYS A 31 -13.67 23.57 9.31
C LYS A 31 -12.20 23.90 9.02
N ASP A 32 -11.80 25.17 9.14
CA ASP A 32 -10.44 25.59 8.80
C ASP A 32 -9.42 25.22 9.88
N CYS A 33 -9.80 25.26 11.15
CA CYS A 33 -8.97 24.69 12.22
C CYS A 33 -8.88 23.16 12.12
N ALA A 34 -9.98 22.48 11.76
CA ALA A 34 -9.98 21.04 11.57
C ALA A 34 -9.05 20.57 10.43
N LYS A 35 -8.91 21.34 9.35
CA LYS A 35 -7.98 21.04 8.24
C LYS A 35 -6.50 21.10 8.63
N LYS A 36 -6.18 21.78 9.73
CA LYS A 36 -4.79 21.88 10.22
C LYS A 36 -4.36 20.67 11.02
N LEU A 37 -5.31 19.83 11.46
CA LEU A 37 -5.02 18.56 12.13
C LEU A 37 -4.40 17.55 11.16
N SER A 38 -3.80 16.51 11.70
CA SER A 38 -3.32 15.39 10.90
C SER A 38 -4.49 14.76 10.11
N PRO A 39 -4.30 14.40 8.83
CA PRO A 39 -5.29 13.64 8.06
C PRO A 39 -5.52 12.23 8.62
N TRP A 40 -4.57 11.70 9.39
CA TRP A 40 -4.61 10.37 10.01
C TRP A 40 -5.32 10.36 11.36
N PHE A 41 -5.61 11.54 11.91
CA PHE A 41 -6.26 11.68 13.21
C PHE A 41 -7.77 11.48 13.09
N SER A 42 -8.28 10.37 13.62
CA SER A 42 -9.70 9.96 13.55
C SER A 42 -10.51 10.33 14.81
N GLU A 43 -9.86 10.47 15.96
CA GLU A 43 -10.52 10.58 17.30
C GLU A 43 -10.98 11.99 17.67
N ARG A 44 -11.10 12.88 16.72
CA ARG A 44 -11.49 14.28 16.97
C ARG A 44 -12.77 14.45 17.81
N CYS A 45 -13.76 13.58 17.61
CA CYS A 45 -15.05 13.71 18.31
C CYS A 45 -14.99 13.38 19.80
N SER A 46 -14.01 12.58 20.21
CA SER A 46 -13.71 12.19 21.60
C SER A 46 -12.58 13.01 22.20
N SER A 47 -12.02 13.98 21.47
CA SER A 47 -10.95 14.83 21.95
C SER A 47 -11.47 16.13 22.52
N THR A 48 -10.78 16.61 23.56
CA THR A 48 -11.03 17.89 24.20
C THR A 48 -10.41 19.06 23.43
N VAL A 49 -10.86 20.28 23.71
CA VAL A 49 -10.24 21.50 23.16
C VAL A 49 -8.75 21.59 23.51
N SER A 50 -8.33 21.12 24.68
CA SER A 50 -6.93 21.12 25.11
C SER A 50 -6.08 20.18 24.20
N GLU A 51 -6.53 18.97 24.01
CA GLU A 51 -5.83 17.98 23.17
C GLU A 51 -5.71 18.45 21.70
N ILE A 52 -6.77 19.10 21.18
CA ILE A 52 -6.71 19.70 19.85
C ILE A 52 -5.68 20.83 19.77
N LYS A 53 -5.56 21.67 20.81
CA LYS A 53 -4.52 22.72 20.86
C LYS A 53 -3.12 22.13 20.90
N GLU A 54 -2.91 21.06 21.67
CA GLU A 54 -1.62 20.35 21.73
C GLU A 54 -1.25 19.74 20.38
N GLN A 55 -2.21 19.10 19.71
CA GLN A 55 -1.97 18.56 18.37
C GLN A 55 -1.62 19.67 17.37
N LEU A 56 -2.34 20.81 17.39
CA LEU A 56 -2.04 21.95 16.52
C LEU A 56 -0.64 22.52 16.79
N ALA A 57 -0.21 22.59 18.05
CA ALA A 57 1.15 23.01 18.41
C ALA A 57 2.20 22.00 17.91
N TYR A 58 1.91 20.70 17.97
CA TYR A 58 2.75 19.66 17.39
C TYR A 58 2.87 19.84 15.86
N ARG A 59 1.73 20.06 15.18
CA ARG A 59 1.68 20.31 13.73
C ARG A 59 2.46 21.56 13.32
N GLU A 60 2.50 22.57 14.14
CA GLU A 60 3.31 23.77 13.86
C GLU A 60 4.81 23.48 13.93
N LYS A 61 5.27 22.69 14.90
CA LYS A 61 6.67 22.20 14.95
C LYS A 61 7.02 21.29 13.77
N ASN A 62 6.06 20.50 13.26
CA ASN A 62 6.27 19.65 12.10
C ASN A 62 6.57 20.45 10.81
N ARG A 63 6.17 21.73 10.72
CA ARG A 63 6.46 22.59 9.55
C ARG A 63 7.96 22.73 9.26
N GLU A 64 8.77 22.79 10.31
CA GLU A 64 10.24 22.85 10.15
C GLU A 64 10.77 21.58 9.50
N ARG A 65 10.27 20.42 9.91
CA ARG A 65 10.62 19.13 9.29
C ARG A 65 10.13 19.05 7.84
N ALA A 66 8.89 19.47 7.57
CA ALA A 66 8.34 19.48 6.23
C ALA A 66 9.13 20.38 5.27
N ALA A 67 9.60 21.53 5.75
CA ALA A 67 10.45 22.43 4.98
C ALA A 67 11.87 21.90 4.71
N GLN A 68 12.39 21.02 5.59
CA GLN A 68 13.71 20.41 5.47
C GLN A 68 13.69 19.07 4.75
N PHE A 69 12.52 18.48 4.51
CA PHE A 69 12.37 17.15 3.94
C PHE A 69 12.95 17.07 2.52
N ARG A 70 13.80 16.08 2.28
CA ARG A 70 14.44 15.84 0.99
C ARG A 70 14.06 14.47 0.46
N THR A 71 13.19 14.44 -0.53
CA THR A 71 12.74 13.20 -1.14
C THR A 71 13.88 12.48 -1.85
N ALA A 72 14.32 11.37 -1.30
CA ALA A 72 15.28 10.45 -1.92
C ALA A 72 14.56 9.37 -2.73
N ARG A 73 13.45 8.86 -2.23
CA ARG A 73 12.63 7.82 -2.89
C ARG A 73 11.15 8.12 -2.75
N SER A 74 10.36 7.72 -3.77
CA SER A 74 8.91 7.91 -3.83
C SER A 74 8.24 6.65 -4.34
N TYR A 75 7.15 6.25 -3.70
CA TYR A 75 6.32 5.10 -4.06
C TYR A 75 4.84 5.49 -4.07
N GLY A 76 4.09 4.99 -5.05
CA GLY A 76 2.68 5.31 -5.27
C GLY A 76 2.46 6.39 -6.32
N GLU A 77 1.22 6.60 -6.70
CA GLU A 77 0.81 7.51 -7.79
C GLU A 77 0.15 8.78 -7.25
N ASP A 78 -1.09 8.71 -6.76
CA ASP A 78 -1.82 9.83 -6.15
C ASP A 78 -1.38 10.01 -4.69
N TRP A 79 -1.59 9.01 -3.85
CA TRP A 79 -0.95 8.92 -2.55
C TRP A 79 0.49 8.44 -2.71
N LYS A 80 1.42 9.11 -2.07
CA LYS A 80 2.84 8.79 -2.14
C LYS A 80 3.43 8.58 -0.77
N LEU A 81 4.14 7.47 -0.61
CA LEU A 81 5.11 7.28 0.46
C LEU A 81 6.42 7.90 -0.01
N LEU A 82 6.86 8.94 0.65
CA LEU A 82 8.13 9.63 0.40
C LEU A 82 9.12 9.28 1.51
N LEU A 83 10.37 8.99 1.12
CA LEU A 83 11.46 8.68 2.02
C LEU A 83 12.56 9.72 1.90
N ASP A 84 13.05 10.20 3.05
CA ASP A 84 14.23 11.04 3.20
C ASP A 84 15.32 10.21 3.90
N ASP A 85 16.30 9.75 3.13
CA ASP A 85 17.35 8.87 3.63
C ASP A 85 18.40 9.66 4.44
N GLU A 86 18.55 10.98 4.19
CA GLU A 86 19.48 11.86 4.90
C GLU A 86 19.07 12.06 6.36
N HIS A 87 17.80 12.44 6.56
CA HIS A 87 17.24 12.68 7.90
C HIS A 87 16.64 11.40 8.53
N ARG A 88 16.53 10.32 7.75
CA ARG A 88 15.84 9.08 8.13
C ARG A 88 14.36 9.32 8.47
N TRP A 89 13.69 10.09 7.62
CA TRP A 89 12.29 10.44 7.73
C TRP A 89 11.45 9.83 6.63
N PHE A 90 10.16 9.69 6.90
CA PHE A 90 9.17 9.34 5.89
C PHE A 90 7.88 10.14 6.09
N THR A 91 7.10 10.22 5.02
CA THR A 91 5.76 10.79 5.04
C THR A 91 4.89 10.11 3.99
N VAL A 92 3.58 10.14 4.23
CA VAL A 92 2.57 9.72 3.25
C VAL A 92 1.69 10.92 2.91
N THR A 93 1.64 11.31 1.65
CA THR A 93 0.96 12.53 1.23
C THR A 93 0.55 12.49 -0.24
N ARG A 94 -0.43 13.30 -0.61
CA ARG A 94 -0.80 13.65 -2.00
C ARG A 94 -0.17 14.98 -2.44
N ALA A 95 0.38 15.73 -1.50
CA ALA A 95 0.89 17.06 -1.78
C ALA A 95 2.16 17.01 -2.65
N ARG A 96 2.27 17.99 -3.53
CA ARG A 96 3.49 18.25 -4.32
C ARG A 96 4.47 19.13 -3.56
N ASP A 97 3.94 20.09 -2.81
CA ASP A 97 4.72 20.98 -1.96
C ASP A 97 4.50 20.57 -0.49
N LEU A 98 5.56 20.06 0.14
CA LEU A 98 5.52 19.56 1.51
C LEU A 98 5.53 20.70 2.53
N ALA A 99 6.23 21.79 2.23
CA ALA A 99 6.32 22.94 3.15
C ALA A 99 4.96 23.63 3.30
N ASP A 100 4.22 23.78 2.20
CA ASP A 100 2.87 24.37 2.20
C ASP A 100 1.83 23.43 2.83
N ALA A 101 1.83 22.16 2.41
CA ALA A 101 0.86 21.19 2.85
C ALA A 101 1.09 20.68 4.29
N ASN A 102 2.32 20.78 4.77
CA ASN A 102 2.72 20.29 6.10
C ASN A 102 2.23 18.86 6.41
N PRO A 103 2.56 17.83 5.61
CA PRO A 103 2.21 16.46 5.94
C PRO A 103 2.94 16.01 7.21
N ASP A 104 2.48 14.93 7.84
CA ASP A 104 3.15 14.38 9.02
C ASP A 104 4.49 13.76 8.64
N ILE A 105 5.59 14.32 9.15
CA ILE A 105 6.93 13.83 8.95
C ILE A 105 7.33 12.97 10.14
N LEU A 106 7.57 11.68 9.91
CA LEU A 106 7.89 10.71 10.93
C LEU A 106 9.33 10.20 10.78
N ASP A 107 9.96 9.89 11.91
CA ASP A 107 11.24 9.19 11.90
C ASP A 107 11.04 7.71 11.49
N TYR A 108 12.03 7.08 10.84
CA TYR A 108 11.98 5.65 10.53
C TYR A 108 11.77 4.78 11.79
N THR A 109 12.22 5.26 12.95
CA THR A 109 12.05 4.57 14.23
C THR A 109 10.59 4.56 14.72
N ALA A 110 9.74 5.44 14.20
CA ALA A 110 8.32 5.43 14.50
C ALA A 110 7.56 4.28 13.79
N LEU A 111 8.16 3.70 12.75
CA LEU A 111 7.56 2.59 12.00
C LEU A 111 7.52 1.33 12.88
N THR A 112 6.34 0.77 13.11
CA THR A 112 6.13 -0.47 13.87
C THR A 112 5.70 -1.63 13.00
N GLY A 113 5.12 -1.38 11.83
CA GLY A 113 4.72 -2.42 10.89
C GLY A 113 4.26 -1.86 9.55
N CYS A 114 4.16 -2.76 8.58
CA CYS A 114 3.59 -2.46 7.27
C CYS A 114 2.88 -3.69 6.74
N ARG A 115 1.67 -3.52 6.22
CA ARG A 115 0.92 -4.58 5.54
C ARG A 115 0.21 -4.04 4.31
N VAL A 116 -0.13 -4.95 3.42
CA VAL A 116 -0.95 -4.67 2.23
C VAL A 116 -2.27 -5.39 2.39
N ASP A 117 -3.37 -4.64 2.31
CA ASP A 117 -4.71 -5.21 2.14
C ASP A 117 -5.00 -5.22 0.63
N ILE A 118 -5.43 -6.39 0.13
CA ILE A 118 -5.79 -6.57 -1.27
C ILE A 118 -7.30 -6.76 -1.33
N ASP A 119 -7.97 -5.82 -1.98
CA ASP A 119 -9.41 -5.89 -2.23
C ASP A 119 -9.62 -6.45 -3.64
N GLU A 120 -10.17 -7.67 -3.71
CA GLU A 120 -10.48 -8.36 -4.97
C GLU A 120 -11.96 -8.18 -5.30
N SER A 121 -12.24 -7.65 -6.47
CA SER A 121 -13.59 -7.59 -7.04
C SER A 121 -13.70 -8.52 -8.24
N ARG A 122 -14.83 -9.23 -8.32
CA ARG A 122 -15.13 -10.15 -9.42
C ARG A 122 -16.42 -9.74 -10.11
N THR A 123 -16.34 -9.44 -11.40
CA THR A 123 -17.49 -9.06 -12.23
C THR A 123 -17.69 -10.09 -13.32
N GLU A 124 -18.94 -10.57 -13.48
CA GLU A 124 -19.26 -11.48 -14.57
C GLU A 124 -19.29 -10.72 -15.90
N GLN A 125 -18.60 -11.26 -16.90
CA GLN A 125 -18.61 -10.73 -18.25
C GLN A 125 -19.90 -11.18 -18.95
N MET A 126 -20.65 -10.22 -19.45
CA MET A 126 -21.87 -10.45 -20.22
C MET A 126 -21.58 -10.27 -21.71
N ARG A 127 -22.40 -10.86 -22.55
CA ARG A 127 -22.40 -10.65 -24.00
C ARG A 127 -23.81 -10.31 -24.47
N GLU A 128 -23.93 -9.57 -25.55
CA GLU A 128 -25.23 -9.37 -26.21
C GLU A 128 -25.58 -10.60 -27.07
N ASP A 129 -26.83 -11.04 -26.98
CA ASP A 129 -27.39 -12.02 -27.89
C ASP A 129 -27.89 -11.36 -29.19
N ALA A 130 -28.53 -12.16 -30.09
CA ALA A 130 -29.02 -11.68 -31.36
C ALA A 130 -30.17 -10.65 -31.24
N ASP A 131 -30.82 -10.60 -30.09
CA ASP A 131 -31.92 -9.68 -29.79
C ASP A 131 -31.44 -8.44 -29.01
N GLY A 132 -30.14 -8.28 -28.80
CA GLY A 132 -29.54 -7.17 -28.07
C GLY A 132 -29.67 -7.27 -26.55
N LYS A 133 -29.96 -8.47 -26.01
CA LYS A 133 -30.07 -8.70 -24.58
C LYS A 133 -28.78 -9.20 -24.01
N GLU A 134 -28.40 -8.65 -22.84
CA GLU A 134 -27.22 -9.13 -22.10
C GLU A 134 -27.47 -10.55 -21.56
N VAL A 135 -26.58 -11.48 -21.90
CA VAL A 135 -26.62 -12.87 -21.46
C VAL A 135 -25.22 -13.32 -21.03
N SER A 136 -25.17 -14.23 -20.06
CA SER A 136 -23.92 -14.83 -19.60
C SER A 136 -23.23 -15.68 -20.68
N TYR A 137 -21.91 -15.77 -20.60
CA TYR A 137 -21.18 -16.79 -21.34
C TYR A 137 -21.44 -18.19 -20.77
N VAL A 138 -21.32 -19.21 -21.59
CA VAL A 138 -21.41 -20.62 -21.16
C VAL A 138 -20.09 -21.32 -21.54
N PRO A 139 -19.24 -21.67 -20.57
CA PRO A 139 -19.32 -21.39 -19.14
C PRO A 139 -19.16 -19.90 -18.81
N PRO A 140 -19.61 -19.43 -17.64
CA PRO A 140 -19.48 -18.03 -17.23
C PRO A 140 -18.02 -17.56 -17.24
N ARG A 141 -17.80 -16.30 -17.65
CA ARG A 141 -16.49 -15.65 -17.64
C ARG A 141 -16.51 -14.52 -16.64
N TYR A 142 -15.40 -14.34 -15.94
CA TYR A 142 -15.27 -13.32 -14.92
C TYR A 142 -14.03 -12.47 -15.20
N GLU A 143 -14.18 -11.19 -14.95
CA GLU A 143 -13.08 -10.23 -14.87
C GLU A 143 -12.76 -9.99 -13.40
N TYR A 144 -11.48 -9.94 -13.08
CA TYR A 144 -11.00 -9.68 -11.73
C TYR A 144 -10.30 -8.33 -11.70
N SER A 145 -10.62 -7.54 -10.69
CA SER A 145 -9.94 -6.27 -10.43
C SER A 145 -9.44 -6.23 -8.99
N TYR A 146 -8.29 -5.60 -8.80
CA TYR A 146 -7.58 -5.56 -7.53
C TYR A 146 -7.26 -4.13 -7.15
N ASP A 147 -7.54 -3.80 -5.90
CA ASP A 147 -7.12 -2.57 -5.25
C ASP A 147 -6.17 -2.91 -4.10
N PHE A 148 -5.09 -2.12 -3.97
CA PHE A 148 -4.05 -2.36 -2.98
C PHE A 148 -4.02 -1.21 -1.98
N ASP A 149 -4.44 -1.47 -0.75
CA ASP A 149 -4.32 -0.52 0.36
C ASP A 149 -3.07 -0.84 1.17
N ILE A 150 -2.18 0.15 1.28
CA ILE A 150 -1.02 0.07 2.17
C ILE A 150 -1.43 0.60 3.53
N ILE A 151 -1.08 -0.15 4.57
CA ILE A 151 -1.29 0.22 5.96
C ILE A 151 0.06 0.24 6.64
N ILE A 152 0.49 1.43 7.05
CA ILE A 152 1.72 1.65 7.78
C ILE A 152 1.34 1.87 9.23
N SER A 153 1.73 0.96 10.11
CA SER A 153 1.55 1.10 11.56
C SER A 153 2.70 1.89 12.15
N VAL A 154 2.38 2.86 12.99
CA VAL A 154 3.35 3.80 13.55
C VAL A 154 3.16 3.98 15.05
N ASN A 155 4.23 4.31 15.76
CA ASN A 155 4.18 4.82 17.13
C ASN A 155 4.16 6.36 17.07
N HIS A 156 2.95 6.94 17.13
CA HIS A 156 2.75 8.40 17.08
C HIS A 156 1.69 8.83 18.10
N PRO A 157 1.80 10.00 18.76
CA PRO A 157 0.90 10.40 19.85
C PRO A 157 -0.57 10.64 19.43
N TYR A 158 -0.85 10.80 18.13
CA TYR A 158 -2.18 11.18 17.63
C TYR A 158 -2.81 10.20 16.66
N PHE A 159 -2.09 9.20 16.18
CA PHE A 159 -2.58 8.13 15.31
C PHE A 159 -1.61 6.95 15.35
N ASP A 160 -2.11 5.78 15.04
CA ASP A 160 -1.36 4.52 15.04
C ASP A 160 -1.22 3.90 13.64
N GLU A 161 -2.02 4.35 12.68
CA GLU A 161 -2.00 3.87 11.31
C GLU A 161 -2.09 5.00 10.27
N MET A 162 -1.39 4.80 9.16
CA MET A 162 -1.52 5.58 7.92
C MET A 162 -1.99 4.62 6.83
N ARG A 163 -3.27 4.71 6.42
CA ARG A 163 -3.85 3.87 5.39
C ARG A 163 -4.07 4.65 4.12
N PHE A 164 -3.55 4.16 3.00
CA PHE A 164 -3.72 4.80 1.70
C PHE A 164 -3.74 3.78 0.58
N ARG A 165 -4.45 4.11 -0.50
CA ARG A 165 -4.48 3.31 -1.72
C ARG A 165 -3.23 3.56 -2.55
N LEU A 166 -2.58 2.47 -2.99
CA LEU A 166 -1.34 2.53 -3.76
C LEU A 166 -1.61 2.81 -5.25
N ASN A 167 -2.66 2.21 -5.81
CA ASN A 167 -3.05 2.36 -7.21
C ASN A 167 -4.20 3.37 -7.37
N ASP A 168 -4.15 4.20 -8.41
CA ASP A 168 -5.20 5.20 -8.71
C ASP A 168 -6.43 4.56 -9.34
N SER A 169 -6.21 3.54 -10.17
CA SER A 169 -7.26 2.73 -10.80
C SER A 169 -7.06 1.27 -10.47
N SER A 170 -8.15 0.52 -10.37
CA SER A 170 -8.09 -0.92 -10.11
C SER A 170 -7.25 -1.63 -11.17
N VAL A 171 -6.43 -2.58 -10.73
CA VAL A 171 -5.60 -3.41 -11.61
C VAL A 171 -6.46 -4.57 -12.11
N TYR A 172 -6.67 -4.64 -13.42
CA TYR A 172 -7.44 -5.70 -14.06
C TYR A 172 -6.51 -6.83 -14.49
N ILE A 173 -6.92 -8.05 -14.17
CA ILE A 173 -6.25 -9.26 -14.68
C ILE A 173 -7.25 -9.95 -15.63
N GLU A 174 -6.93 -9.95 -16.91
CA GLU A 174 -7.68 -10.77 -17.86
C GLU A 174 -7.50 -12.24 -17.49
N PRO A 175 -8.61 -13.03 -17.46
CA PRO A 175 -8.50 -14.47 -17.26
C PRO A 175 -7.61 -14.98 -18.40
N GLN A 176 -6.44 -15.51 -18.07
CA GLN A 176 -5.62 -16.19 -19.05
C GLN A 176 -6.50 -17.27 -19.66
N SER A 177 -6.84 -17.09 -20.95
CA SER A 177 -7.49 -18.13 -21.72
C SER A 177 -6.69 -19.40 -21.49
N THR A 178 -7.37 -20.38 -20.89
CA THR A 178 -6.79 -21.69 -20.61
C THR A 178 -6.12 -22.17 -21.88
N VAL A 179 -4.81 -22.09 -21.96
CA VAL A 179 -4.04 -22.69 -23.03
C VAL A 179 -4.47 -24.15 -23.00
N GLN A 180 -5.26 -24.53 -24.02
CA GLN A 180 -5.59 -25.93 -24.24
C GLN A 180 -4.29 -26.68 -24.17
N ARG A 181 -4.12 -27.50 -23.13
CA ARG A 181 -3.05 -28.49 -23.11
C ARG A 181 -3.14 -29.24 -24.44
N PRO A 182 -2.09 -29.30 -25.25
CA PRO A 182 -2.11 -30.12 -26.43
C PRO A 182 -2.50 -31.53 -25.98
N MET A 183 -3.61 -32.03 -26.51
CA MET A 183 -3.95 -33.46 -26.36
C MET A 183 -2.71 -34.22 -26.80
N MET A 184 -2.02 -34.85 -25.84
CA MET A 184 -0.97 -35.80 -26.15
C MET A 184 -1.55 -36.85 -27.05
N GLY A 185 -1.15 -36.77 -28.34
CA GLY A 185 -1.53 -37.70 -29.37
C GLY A 185 -1.29 -39.13 -28.93
N GLN A 186 -2.27 -39.95 -29.26
CA GLN A 186 -2.27 -41.40 -29.11
C GLN A 186 -0.89 -41.99 -29.50
N ARG A 187 -0.32 -42.78 -28.63
CA ARG A 187 0.85 -43.62 -28.90
C ARG A 187 0.55 -44.49 -30.13
N PRO A 188 1.39 -44.52 -31.15
CA PRO A 188 1.31 -45.55 -32.16
C PRO A 188 1.71 -46.89 -31.54
N MET A 189 0.95 -47.92 -31.85
CA MET A 189 1.18 -49.31 -31.50
C MET A 189 2.57 -49.77 -31.94
N ALA A 190 3.16 -50.56 -31.08
CA ALA A 190 4.46 -51.21 -31.26
C ALA A 190 4.54 -52.02 -32.52
N GLY A 191 5.49 -51.65 -33.38
CA GLY A 191 6.09 -52.55 -34.39
C GLY A 191 7.33 -53.20 -33.78
N GLN A 192 7.32 -54.54 -33.76
CA GLN A 192 8.47 -55.36 -33.44
C GLN A 192 9.61 -55.09 -34.44
N MET A 193 10.82 -54.81 -33.96
CA MET A 193 12.04 -55.14 -34.73
C MET A 193 13.25 -55.28 -33.81
N GLN A 194 13.71 -56.51 -33.81
CA GLN A 194 15.08 -57.07 -33.80
C GLN A 194 16.20 -56.33 -33.07
N ARG A 195 16.78 -57.05 -32.10
CA ARG A 195 18.09 -56.83 -31.47
C ARG A 195 19.24 -57.03 -32.51
N PRO A 196 20.28 -56.22 -32.41
CA PRO A 196 21.64 -56.69 -32.70
C PRO A 196 22.50 -56.73 -31.41
N MET A 197 23.43 -57.67 -31.48
CA MET A 197 24.35 -58.08 -30.41
C MET A 197 25.47 -57.04 -30.11
N SER A 198 25.86 -57.11 -28.86
CA SER A 198 27.23 -57.01 -28.31
C SER A 198 28.27 -56.09 -28.92
N GLY A 199 28.71 -55.12 -28.11
CA GLY A 199 29.99 -54.47 -28.25
C GLY A 199 30.50 -54.06 -26.86
N GLN A 200 31.45 -54.77 -26.35
CA GLN A 200 32.27 -54.41 -25.19
C GLN A 200 33.14 -53.22 -25.53
N MET A 201 33.18 -52.19 -24.68
CA MET A 201 34.35 -51.31 -24.56
C MET A 201 34.45 -50.66 -23.19
N GLN A 202 35.43 -51.05 -22.50
CA GLN A 202 36.45 -50.43 -21.65
C GLN A 202 36.12 -49.15 -20.86
N ARG A 203 36.27 -49.27 -19.54
CA ARG A 203 36.42 -48.18 -18.58
C ARG A 203 37.77 -47.49 -18.76
N PRO A 204 37.87 -46.18 -18.59
CA PRO A 204 39.09 -45.53 -18.13
C PRO A 204 39.02 -45.18 -16.63
N MET A 205 40.22 -45.26 -16.05
CA MET A 205 40.63 -45.14 -14.67
C MET A 205 40.45 -43.74 -14.08
N SER A 206 40.22 -43.78 -12.77
CA SER A 206 40.36 -42.77 -11.73
C SER A 206 41.50 -41.75 -11.90
N GLY A 207 41.16 -40.46 -11.77
CA GLY A 207 42.09 -39.37 -11.47
C GLY A 207 41.74 -38.77 -10.12
N GLN A 208 42.57 -39.00 -9.12
CA GLN A 208 42.55 -38.31 -7.81
C GLN A 208 42.94 -36.84 -8.04
N MET A 209 42.15 -35.90 -7.53
CA MET A 209 42.56 -34.52 -7.31
C MET A 209 42.56 -34.14 -5.83
N GLN A 210 43.76 -33.75 -5.40
CA GLN A 210 44.12 -33.34 -4.04
C GLN A 210 43.40 -32.07 -3.62
N ARG A 211 42.98 -32.03 -2.34
CA ARG A 211 42.50 -30.84 -1.65
C ARG A 211 43.67 -29.96 -1.23
N PRO A 212 43.59 -28.62 -1.34
CA PRO A 212 44.50 -27.73 -0.63
C PRO A 212 43.98 -27.46 0.79
N MET A 213 44.95 -27.48 1.75
CA MET A 213 44.80 -27.18 3.15
C MET A 213 44.49 -25.70 3.41
N ALA A 214 43.54 -25.43 4.28
CA ALA A 214 43.28 -24.12 4.83
C ALA A 214 44.29 -23.76 5.92
N GLY A 215 44.91 -22.59 5.80
CA GLY A 215 45.78 -21.97 6.83
C GLY A 215 44.93 -21.31 7.90
N ARG A 216 45.31 -21.58 9.18
CA ARG A 216 44.83 -20.89 10.38
C ARG A 216 45.50 -19.52 10.51
N PRO A 217 44.83 -18.46 10.95
CA PRO A 217 45.49 -17.29 11.54
C PRO A 217 45.67 -17.48 13.04
N GLN A 218 46.88 -17.11 13.52
CA GLN A 218 47.22 -16.98 14.94
C GLN A 218 46.96 -15.54 15.42
N PRO A 219 46.78 -15.34 16.74
CA PRO A 219 46.41 -14.03 17.34
C PRO A 219 47.64 -13.18 17.70
N MET A 220 47.47 -11.88 17.60
CA MET A 220 48.08 -10.84 18.41
C MET A 220 47.04 -9.76 18.72
#